data_769b9936162fe427a210bd9b75cb0dfb
#
_entry.id   769b9936162fe427a210bd9b75cb0dfb
#
_cell.length_a   1.000
_cell.length_b   1.000
_cell.length_c   1.000
_cell.angle_alpha   90.00
_cell.angle_beta   90.00
_cell.angle_gamma   90.00
#
_symmetry.space_group_name_H-M   'P 1'
#
loop_
_entity.id
_entity.type
_entity.pdbx_description
1 polymer ?
#
loop_
_entity_poly.entity_id
_entity_poly.type
_entity_poly.pdbx_seq_one_letter_code
_entity_poly.pdbx_strand_id
1 'polypeptide(L)'
;MKAIQITAPSEMKVVDIEKPVLEPGEVLVKIKYVGFCGSDLNTFLGRNPMVKLPVIPGHEVGAVIEAVGKDVPDSLKPGMSVTVNPYTNCGKCASCRNGRVNACEHNETLGVQRNGAMCEYIALPWSKIIPAHRIPPRDCALIEPMSVGFHAVSRAQVTDIDIVMVIGCGMIGMGAVSYTHLRAH
;
A
#
# COMPACT_ATOMS: atom_id res chain seq x y z
N MET A 1 13.82 15.12 -6.25
CA MET A 1 14.01 13.75 -5.76
C MET A 1 13.84 12.77 -6.91
N LYS A 2 14.42 11.57 -6.78
CA LYS A 2 14.28 10.51 -7.81
C LYS A 2 12.99 9.74 -7.65
N ALA A 3 12.42 9.34 -8.79
CA ALA A 3 11.29 8.42 -8.87
C ALA A 3 11.45 7.48 -10.07
N ILE A 4 10.83 6.31 -9.99
CA ILE A 4 10.70 5.39 -11.11
C ILE A 4 9.32 5.60 -11.72
N GLN A 5 9.25 5.91 -13.00
CA GLN A 5 8.00 6.21 -13.70
C GLN A 5 7.82 5.29 -14.90
N ILE A 6 6.65 4.68 -15.03
CA ILE A 6 6.22 3.96 -16.23
C ILE A 6 5.64 5.02 -17.17
N THR A 7 6.31 5.25 -18.30
CA THR A 7 5.98 6.32 -19.26
C THR A 7 5.11 5.81 -20.42
N ALA A 8 5.33 4.56 -20.82
CA ALA A 8 4.56 3.86 -21.85
C ALA A 8 4.59 2.34 -21.55
N PRO A 9 3.76 1.54 -22.22
CA PRO A 9 3.85 0.09 -22.12
C PRO A 9 5.27 -0.43 -22.41
N SER A 10 5.81 -1.22 -21.50
CA SER A 10 7.18 -1.75 -21.50
C SER A 10 8.30 -0.69 -21.45
N GLU A 11 7.96 0.53 -21.03
CA GLU A 11 8.93 1.62 -20.86
C GLU A 11 8.89 2.17 -19.42
N MET A 12 10.04 2.18 -18.77
CA MET A 12 10.21 2.69 -17.40
C MET A 12 11.47 3.54 -17.33
N LYS A 13 11.39 4.67 -16.65
CA LYS A 13 12.49 5.62 -16.53
C LYS A 13 12.67 6.09 -15.09
N VAL A 14 13.92 6.39 -14.73
CA VAL A 14 14.22 7.19 -13.53
C VAL A 14 14.05 8.67 -13.91
N VAL A 15 13.20 9.35 -13.17
CA VAL A 15 12.89 10.78 -13.40
C VAL A 15 13.18 11.59 -12.16
N ASP A 16 13.45 12.88 -12.36
CA ASP A 16 13.51 13.86 -11.28
C ASP A 16 12.14 14.50 -11.11
N ILE A 17 11.64 14.49 -9.89
CA ILE A 17 10.38 15.13 -9.51
C ILE A 17 10.60 16.02 -8.28
N GLU A 18 9.71 16.96 -8.03
CA GLU A 18 9.77 17.78 -6.83
C GLU A 18 9.48 16.95 -5.58
N LYS A 19 10.17 17.27 -4.47
CA LYS A 19 9.84 16.68 -3.18
C LYS A 19 8.50 17.23 -2.71
N PRO A 20 7.58 16.36 -2.20
CA PRO A 20 6.29 16.83 -1.72
C PRO A 20 6.41 17.91 -0.65
N VAL A 21 5.61 18.95 -0.78
CA VAL A 21 5.40 19.94 0.28
C VAL A 21 4.44 19.31 1.30
N LEU A 22 4.75 19.44 2.57
CA LEU A 22 3.97 18.86 3.64
C LEU A 22 2.80 19.80 4.02
N GLU A 23 1.59 19.32 3.82
CA GLU A 23 0.36 20.04 4.16
C GLU A 23 -0.13 19.71 5.59
N PRO A 24 -1.00 20.57 6.19
CA PRO A 24 -1.66 20.22 7.45
C PRO A 24 -2.41 18.88 7.37
N GLY A 25 -2.29 18.06 8.41
CA GLY A 25 -2.89 16.72 8.45
C GLY A 25 -2.13 15.65 7.66
N GLU A 26 -0.99 15.98 7.06
CA GLU A 26 -0.16 15.04 6.32
C GLU A 26 1.10 14.62 7.06
N VAL A 27 1.61 13.47 6.68
CA VAL A 27 2.88 12.90 7.11
C VAL A 27 3.76 12.68 5.89
N LEU A 28 4.96 13.25 5.93
CA LEU A 28 6.00 12.97 4.93
C LEU A 28 6.73 11.71 5.35
N VAL A 29 6.70 10.70 4.50
CA VAL A 29 7.44 9.46 4.73
C VAL A 29 8.57 9.31 3.73
N LYS A 30 9.73 8.90 4.25
CA LYS A 30 10.90 8.50 3.46
C LYS A 30 10.78 7.03 3.13
N ILE A 31 10.65 6.72 1.86
CA ILE A 31 10.53 5.35 1.38
C ILE A 31 11.87 4.63 1.57
N LYS A 32 11.83 3.44 2.13
CA LYS A 32 12.98 2.58 2.35
C LYS A 32 12.91 1.30 1.51
N TYR A 33 11.73 0.73 1.40
CA TYR A 33 11.46 -0.47 0.63
C TYR A 33 10.09 -0.35 -0.03
N VAL A 34 9.99 -0.84 -1.24
CA VAL A 34 8.72 -1.00 -1.96
C VAL A 34 8.69 -2.40 -2.53
N GLY A 35 7.63 -3.15 -2.25
CA GLY A 35 7.35 -4.42 -2.92
C GLY A 35 6.91 -4.19 -4.37
N PHE A 36 7.14 -5.18 -5.20
CA PHE A 36 6.75 -5.16 -6.61
C PHE A 36 5.57 -6.11 -6.82
N CYS A 37 4.38 -5.55 -6.93
CA CYS A 37 3.14 -6.29 -7.10
C CYS A 37 2.93 -6.76 -8.54
N GLY A 38 2.16 -7.82 -8.73
CA GLY A 38 1.70 -8.24 -10.05
C GLY A 38 0.89 -7.17 -10.80
N SER A 39 0.24 -6.24 -10.07
CA SER A 39 -0.44 -5.10 -10.66
C SER A 39 0.54 -4.08 -11.28
N ASP A 40 1.72 -3.89 -10.68
CA ASP A 40 2.78 -3.03 -11.23
C ASP A 40 3.34 -3.64 -12.53
N LEU A 41 3.51 -4.97 -12.56
CA LEU A 41 3.90 -5.68 -13.78
C LEU A 41 2.84 -5.53 -14.87
N ASN A 42 1.56 -5.69 -14.54
CA ASN A 42 0.47 -5.50 -15.51
C ASN A 42 0.40 -4.05 -16.01
N THR A 43 0.69 -3.08 -15.16
CA THR A 43 0.81 -1.66 -15.53
C THR A 43 1.96 -1.46 -16.50
N PHE A 44 3.15 -2.00 -16.19
CA PHE A 44 4.32 -1.95 -17.07
C PHE A 44 4.05 -2.57 -18.44
N LEU A 45 3.34 -3.70 -18.49
CA LEU A 45 2.96 -4.38 -19.74
C LEU A 45 1.79 -3.72 -20.48
N GLY A 46 1.23 -2.61 -19.97
CA GLY A 46 0.07 -1.93 -20.56
C GLY A 46 -1.24 -2.73 -20.46
N ARG A 47 -1.34 -3.67 -19.53
CA ARG A 47 -2.50 -4.59 -19.35
C ARG A 47 -3.45 -4.15 -18.24
N ASN A 48 -3.11 -3.12 -17.47
CA ASN A 48 -3.95 -2.62 -16.39
C ASN A 48 -4.87 -1.50 -16.89
N PRO A 49 -6.18 -1.75 -17.09
CA PRO A 49 -7.10 -0.76 -17.66
C PRO A 49 -7.42 0.40 -16.71
N MET A 50 -7.06 0.27 -15.43
CA MET A 50 -7.33 1.30 -14.42
C MET A 50 -6.23 2.37 -14.34
N VAL A 51 -5.11 2.17 -15.02
CA VAL A 51 -3.95 3.06 -14.97
C VAL A 51 -3.92 3.98 -16.16
N LYS A 52 -3.67 5.26 -15.90
CA LYS A 52 -3.34 6.26 -16.91
C LYS A 52 -1.85 6.55 -16.85
N LEU A 53 -1.13 6.33 -17.94
CA LEU A 53 0.29 6.65 -18.04
C LEU A 53 0.50 8.14 -18.37
N PRO A 54 1.60 8.77 -17.92
CA PRO A 54 2.65 8.18 -17.06
C PRO A 54 2.22 8.04 -15.60
N VAL A 55 2.78 7.04 -14.88
CA VAL A 55 2.50 6.81 -13.46
C VAL A 55 3.77 6.37 -12.72
N ILE A 56 3.92 6.77 -11.48
CA ILE A 56 4.89 6.18 -10.54
C ILE A 56 4.20 4.99 -9.88
N PRO A 57 4.68 3.74 -10.05
CA PRO A 57 4.06 2.56 -9.47
C PRO A 57 4.40 2.39 -7.98
N GLY A 58 3.91 1.32 -7.36
CA GLY A 58 4.27 0.87 -6.01
C GLY A 58 3.27 1.28 -4.93
N HIS A 59 2.84 0.30 -4.14
CA HIS A 59 1.87 0.44 -3.06
C HIS A 59 2.18 -0.47 -1.86
N GLU A 60 3.13 -1.37 -1.96
CA GLU A 60 3.61 -2.24 -0.89
C GLU A 60 4.78 -1.54 -0.19
N VAL A 61 4.49 -0.75 0.85
CA VAL A 61 5.41 0.27 1.36
C VAL A 61 6.01 -0.08 2.71
N GLY A 62 7.34 0.00 2.79
CA GLY A 62 8.08 0.08 4.03
C GLY A 62 8.84 1.40 4.12
N ALA A 63 8.49 2.22 5.10
CA ALA A 63 8.98 3.59 5.17
C ALA A 63 9.31 4.01 6.60
N VAL A 64 9.90 5.20 6.73
CA VAL A 64 10.15 5.88 8.00
C VAL A 64 9.53 7.28 7.91
N ILE A 65 8.87 7.71 8.97
CA ILE A 65 8.37 9.08 9.07
C ILE A 65 9.56 10.05 9.05
N GLU A 66 9.56 10.94 8.08
CA GLU A 66 10.55 12.03 7.94
C GLU A 66 10.12 13.28 8.68
N ALA A 67 8.85 13.68 8.48
CA ALA A 67 8.25 14.84 9.13
C ALA A 67 6.74 14.67 9.26
N VAL A 68 6.16 15.40 10.19
CA VAL A 68 4.71 15.47 10.42
C VAL A 68 4.21 16.89 10.23
N GLY A 69 3.08 17.06 9.57
CA GLY A 69 2.43 18.35 9.40
C GLY A 69 1.68 18.80 10.66
N LYS A 70 1.15 20.02 10.60
CA LYS A 70 0.23 20.51 11.61
C LYS A 70 -1.01 19.60 11.67
N ASP A 71 -1.63 19.48 12.84
CA ASP A 71 -2.86 18.72 13.08
C ASP A 71 -2.71 17.18 12.89
N VAL A 72 -1.46 16.67 12.89
CA VAL A 72 -1.15 15.23 12.96
C VAL A 72 -1.11 14.80 14.44
N PRO A 73 -1.72 13.64 14.80
CA PRO A 73 -1.68 13.14 16.18
C PRO A 73 -0.26 12.93 16.71
N ASP A 74 -0.01 13.26 17.98
CA ASP A 74 1.28 13.12 18.68
C ASP A 74 1.82 11.68 18.73
N SER A 75 0.98 10.69 18.46
CA SER A 75 1.36 9.30 18.36
C SER A 75 2.24 8.99 17.13
N LEU A 76 2.23 9.85 16.10
CA LEU A 76 3.06 9.75 14.91
C LEU A 76 4.25 10.69 15.02
N LYS A 77 5.47 10.14 15.03
CA LYS A 77 6.70 10.93 15.23
C LYS A 77 7.75 10.60 14.17
N PRO A 78 8.58 11.58 13.78
CA PRO A 78 9.75 11.32 12.95
C PRO A 78 10.60 10.17 13.48
N GLY A 79 11.15 9.36 12.57
CA GLY A 79 11.95 8.18 12.88
C GLY A 79 11.16 6.87 13.06
N MET A 80 9.83 6.92 13.16
CA MET A 80 9.01 5.70 13.29
C MET A 80 8.95 4.91 11.99
N SER A 81 9.12 3.58 12.08
CA SER A 81 8.84 2.65 10.98
C SER A 81 7.33 2.57 10.74
N VAL A 82 6.94 2.63 9.47
CA VAL A 82 5.54 2.63 9.06
C VAL A 82 5.33 1.84 7.78
N THR A 83 4.13 1.33 7.61
CA THR A 83 3.55 1.05 6.30
C THR A 83 2.41 2.03 6.04
N VAL A 84 1.77 1.94 4.87
CA VAL A 84 0.69 2.84 4.50
C VAL A 84 -0.54 2.07 4.02
N ASN A 85 -1.72 2.62 4.25
CA ASN A 85 -2.92 2.17 3.56
C ASN A 85 -2.94 2.83 2.16
N PRO A 86 -2.76 2.06 1.07
CA PRO A 86 -2.62 2.64 -0.26
C PRO A 86 -3.95 3.15 -0.86
N TYR A 87 -5.07 2.87 -0.23
CA TYR A 87 -6.41 3.18 -0.74
C TYR A 87 -6.94 4.49 -0.19
N THR A 88 -7.58 5.29 -1.05
CA THR A 88 -8.36 6.44 -0.62
C THR A 88 -9.82 6.06 -0.36
N ASN A 89 -10.57 6.97 0.25
CA ASN A 89 -12.01 6.86 0.36
C ASN A 89 -12.62 8.27 0.52
N CYS A 90 -13.76 8.51 -0.13
CA CYS A 90 -14.36 9.85 -0.15
C CYS A 90 -15.21 10.17 1.09
N GLY A 91 -15.56 9.19 1.91
CA GLY A 91 -16.40 9.35 3.11
C GLY A 91 -17.90 9.61 2.85
N LYS A 92 -18.29 9.99 1.63
CA LYS A 92 -19.63 10.50 1.32
C LYS A 92 -20.46 9.64 0.34
N CYS A 93 -19.85 8.75 -0.43
CA CYS A 93 -20.60 7.86 -1.32
C CYS A 93 -21.40 6.80 -0.54
N ALA A 94 -22.30 6.12 -1.20
CA ALA A 94 -23.17 5.10 -0.57
C ALA A 94 -22.36 4.03 0.17
N SER A 95 -21.31 3.51 -0.45
CA SER A 95 -20.43 2.50 0.16
C SER A 95 -19.73 3.03 1.42
N CYS A 96 -19.18 4.24 1.37
CA CYS A 96 -18.52 4.85 2.53
C CYS A 96 -19.48 5.09 3.69
N ARG A 97 -20.69 5.58 3.42
CA ARG A 97 -21.72 5.80 4.44
C ARG A 97 -22.20 4.51 5.10
N ASN A 98 -22.10 3.38 4.39
CA ASN A 98 -22.40 2.04 4.90
C ASN A 98 -21.18 1.34 5.53
N GLY A 99 -20.07 2.06 5.82
CA GLY A 99 -18.86 1.49 6.42
C GLY A 99 -18.02 0.61 5.48
N ARG A 100 -18.38 0.54 4.19
CA ARG A 100 -17.67 -0.25 3.18
C ARG A 100 -16.71 0.61 2.38
N VAL A 101 -15.74 1.22 3.07
CA VAL A 101 -14.78 2.17 2.46
C VAL A 101 -13.91 1.55 1.36
N ASN A 102 -13.67 0.23 1.42
CA ASN A 102 -12.97 -0.53 0.39
C ASN A 102 -13.72 -0.61 -0.96
N ALA A 103 -15.02 -0.39 -0.94
CA ALA A 103 -15.87 -0.32 -2.13
C ALA A 103 -16.24 1.12 -2.50
N CYS A 104 -15.41 2.10 -2.10
CA CYS A 104 -15.63 3.50 -2.46
C CYS A 104 -15.58 3.67 -3.97
N GLU A 105 -16.61 4.30 -4.55
CA GLU A 105 -16.68 4.59 -5.99
C GLU A 105 -15.64 5.60 -6.48
N HIS A 106 -15.06 6.38 -5.55
CA HIS A 106 -13.99 7.35 -5.81
C HIS A 106 -12.66 6.91 -5.18
N ASN A 107 -12.43 5.59 -5.07
CA ASN A 107 -11.17 5.09 -4.58
C ASN A 107 -10.05 5.37 -5.60
N GLU A 108 -8.93 5.86 -5.07
CA GLU A 108 -7.67 5.98 -5.80
C GLU A 108 -6.58 5.21 -5.06
N THR A 109 -6.00 4.24 -5.71
CA THR A 109 -4.93 3.41 -5.16
C THR A 109 -3.57 3.98 -5.56
N LEU A 110 -2.63 4.05 -4.61
CA LEU A 110 -1.23 4.37 -4.88
C LEU A 110 -0.67 3.46 -5.98
N GLY A 111 0.02 4.06 -6.96
CA GLY A 111 0.64 3.34 -8.07
C GLY A 111 -0.33 2.82 -9.13
N VAL A 112 -1.63 3.14 -9.02
CA VAL A 112 -2.67 2.74 -9.96
C VAL A 112 -3.39 3.97 -10.52
N GLN A 113 -4.32 4.57 -9.76
CA GLN A 113 -5.04 5.78 -10.20
C GLN A 113 -4.28 7.07 -9.85
N ARG A 114 -3.33 7.01 -8.92
CA ARG A 114 -2.45 8.11 -8.54
C ARG A 114 -1.01 7.62 -8.42
N ASN A 115 -0.04 8.54 -8.41
CA ASN A 115 1.37 8.20 -8.25
C ASN A 115 1.62 7.44 -6.95
N GLY A 116 2.44 6.39 -7.04
CA GLY A 116 2.77 5.47 -5.96
C GLY A 116 4.11 5.79 -5.28
N ALA A 117 4.64 4.77 -4.63
CA ALA A 117 5.75 4.87 -3.70
C ALA A 117 7.13 4.51 -4.29
N MET A 118 7.24 4.24 -5.60
CA MET A 118 8.57 4.04 -6.22
C MET A 118 9.29 5.39 -6.43
N CYS A 119 9.46 6.14 -5.32
CA CYS A 119 10.14 7.41 -5.23
C CYS A 119 10.81 7.54 -3.85
N GLU A 120 11.54 8.61 -3.60
CA GLU A 120 12.25 8.78 -2.32
C GLU A 120 11.33 9.20 -1.17
N TYR A 121 10.31 10.02 -1.45
CA TYR A 121 9.38 10.56 -0.44
C TYR A 121 7.96 10.63 -0.99
N ILE A 122 6.97 10.39 -0.12
CA ILE A 122 5.56 10.69 -0.37
C ILE A 122 4.95 11.40 0.83
N ALA A 123 4.01 12.30 0.59
CA ALA A 123 3.16 12.91 1.62
C ALA A 123 1.77 12.26 1.56
N LEU A 124 1.25 11.87 2.71
CA LEU A 124 -0.03 11.18 2.84
C LEU A 124 -0.80 11.70 4.05
N PRO A 125 -2.13 11.71 4.01
CA PRO A 125 -2.95 11.97 5.19
C PRO A 125 -2.55 11.04 6.36
N TRP A 126 -2.44 11.58 7.56
CA TRP A 126 -2.02 10.82 8.75
C TRP A 126 -2.88 9.55 8.97
N SER A 127 -4.16 9.58 8.62
CA SER A 127 -5.08 8.46 8.73
C SER A 127 -4.73 7.27 7.81
N LYS A 128 -3.83 7.47 6.87
CA LYS A 128 -3.31 6.42 5.98
C LYS A 128 -1.97 5.85 6.42
N ILE A 129 -1.39 6.40 7.48
CA ILE A 129 -0.13 5.92 8.06
C ILE A 129 -0.42 4.85 9.11
N ILE A 130 0.22 3.71 8.97
CA ILE A 130 0.09 2.57 9.89
C ILE A 130 1.42 2.39 10.62
N PRO A 131 1.50 2.77 11.91
CA PRO A 131 2.72 2.59 12.70
C PRO A 131 3.06 1.11 12.87
N ALA A 132 4.34 0.79 12.72
CA ALA A 132 4.86 -0.58 12.80
C ALA A 132 5.97 -0.71 13.86
N HIS A 133 5.68 -0.32 15.09
CA HIS A 133 6.57 -0.01 16.20
C HIS A 133 7.84 -0.85 16.39
N ARG A 134 7.85 -2.13 16.06
CA ARG A 134 9.01 -3.03 16.23
C ARG A 134 9.38 -3.76 14.94
N ILE A 135 8.68 -3.43 13.85
CA ILE A 135 8.91 -4.06 12.55
C ILE A 135 9.86 -3.15 11.76
N PRO A 136 10.99 -3.67 11.27
CA PRO A 136 11.89 -2.89 10.45
C PRO A 136 11.23 -2.51 9.12
N PRO A 137 11.59 -1.38 8.49
CA PRO A 137 10.97 -0.91 7.25
C PRO A 137 10.95 -1.95 6.12
N ARG A 138 11.95 -2.83 6.08
CA ARG A 138 11.99 -3.93 5.10
C ARG A 138 10.77 -4.84 5.23
N ASP A 139 10.44 -5.22 6.44
CA ASP A 139 9.35 -6.17 6.71
C ASP A 139 7.99 -5.46 6.66
N CYS A 140 7.96 -4.13 6.89
CA CYS A 140 6.76 -3.31 6.70
C CYS A 140 6.22 -3.39 5.26
N ALA A 141 7.08 -3.54 4.25
CA ALA A 141 6.67 -3.68 2.85
C ALA A 141 5.88 -4.98 2.57
N LEU A 142 5.97 -5.98 3.46
CA LEU A 142 5.23 -7.23 3.36
C LEU A 142 3.81 -7.15 3.94
N ILE A 143 3.49 -6.11 4.71
CA ILE A 143 2.22 -6.00 5.43
C ILE A 143 1.04 -5.91 4.47
N GLU A 144 1.17 -5.11 3.40
CA GLU A 144 0.09 -4.97 2.40
C GLU A 144 -0.21 -6.30 1.72
N PRO A 145 0.72 -6.99 1.03
CA PRO A 145 0.41 -8.25 0.35
C PRO A 145 -0.02 -9.37 1.32
N MET A 146 0.52 -9.42 2.53
CA MET A 146 0.06 -10.37 3.55
C MET A 146 -1.38 -10.06 4.00
N SER A 147 -1.78 -8.79 4.06
CA SER A 147 -3.14 -8.40 4.42
C SER A 147 -4.18 -8.90 3.41
N VAL A 148 -3.81 -9.04 2.14
CA VAL A 148 -4.66 -9.63 1.09
C VAL A 148 -4.90 -11.11 1.37
N GLY A 149 -3.83 -11.86 1.69
CA GLY A 149 -3.93 -13.27 2.10
C GLY A 149 -4.79 -13.45 3.36
N PHE A 150 -4.55 -12.63 4.39
CA PHE A 150 -5.35 -12.56 5.60
C PHE A 150 -6.85 -12.33 5.30
N HIS A 151 -7.14 -11.35 4.45
CA HIS A 151 -8.52 -11.04 4.08
C HIS A 151 -9.19 -12.20 3.34
N ALA A 152 -8.48 -12.87 2.44
CA ALA A 152 -9.00 -14.03 1.71
C ALA A 152 -9.42 -15.16 2.66
N VAL A 153 -8.56 -15.53 3.61
CA VAL A 153 -8.84 -16.57 4.62
C VAL A 153 -9.99 -16.15 5.54
N SER A 154 -10.01 -14.88 5.97
CA SER A 154 -11.12 -14.35 6.79
C SER A 154 -12.45 -14.39 6.04
N ARG A 155 -12.46 -14.09 4.73
CA ARG A 155 -13.68 -14.17 3.91
C ARG A 155 -14.15 -15.60 3.64
N ALA A 156 -13.23 -16.54 3.58
CA ALA A 156 -13.52 -17.97 3.47
C ALA A 156 -14.08 -18.57 4.77
N GLN A 157 -14.01 -17.84 5.90
CA GLN A 157 -14.46 -18.28 7.23
C GLN A 157 -13.83 -19.61 7.66
N VAL A 158 -12.58 -19.84 7.29
CA VAL A 158 -11.80 -21.04 7.61
C VAL A 158 -11.77 -21.24 9.12
N THR A 159 -12.01 -22.48 9.56
CA THR A 159 -12.01 -22.92 10.95
C THR A 159 -10.88 -23.93 11.20
N ASP A 160 -10.66 -24.33 12.45
CA ASP A 160 -9.64 -25.29 12.87
C ASP A 160 -9.92 -26.75 12.44
N ILE A 161 -11.16 -27.03 12.00
CA ILE A 161 -11.56 -28.35 11.48
C ILE A 161 -11.50 -28.45 9.96
N ASP A 162 -11.23 -27.35 9.26
CA ASP A 162 -11.21 -27.32 7.81
C ASP A 162 -9.87 -27.79 7.23
N ILE A 163 -9.94 -28.51 6.13
CA ILE A 163 -8.79 -28.81 5.28
C ILE A 163 -8.76 -27.82 4.13
N VAL A 164 -7.72 -26.97 4.09
CA VAL A 164 -7.61 -25.88 3.12
C VAL A 164 -6.51 -26.19 2.10
N MET A 165 -6.82 -26.01 0.82
CA MET A 165 -5.85 -26.05 -0.25
C MET A 165 -5.63 -24.65 -0.80
N VAL A 166 -4.36 -24.19 -0.80
CA VAL A 166 -3.96 -22.91 -1.41
C VAL A 166 -3.26 -23.20 -2.73
N ILE A 167 -3.82 -22.68 -3.83
CA ILE A 167 -3.24 -22.83 -5.17
C ILE A 167 -2.47 -21.56 -5.51
N GLY A 168 -1.15 -21.70 -5.66
CA GLY A 168 -0.21 -20.62 -5.94
C GLY A 168 0.64 -20.24 -4.72
N CYS A 169 1.96 -20.26 -4.89
CA CYS A 169 2.95 -19.99 -3.84
C CYS A 169 3.60 -18.58 -3.98
N GLY A 170 2.87 -17.63 -4.55
CA GLY A 170 3.27 -16.21 -4.53
C GLY A 170 3.01 -15.58 -3.17
N MET A 171 3.33 -14.28 -3.03
CA MET A 171 3.22 -13.54 -1.77
C MET A 171 1.84 -13.68 -1.10
N ILE A 172 0.76 -13.56 -1.87
CA ILE A 172 -0.62 -13.68 -1.37
C ILE A 172 -0.90 -15.10 -0.88
N GLY A 173 -0.51 -16.12 -1.66
CA GLY A 173 -0.69 -17.52 -1.27
C GLY A 173 0.10 -17.88 -0.02
N MET A 174 1.35 -17.43 0.09
CA MET A 174 2.16 -17.60 1.31
C MET A 174 1.56 -16.85 2.51
N GLY A 175 1.01 -15.64 2.29
CA GLY A 175 0.28 -14.90 3.32
C GLY A 175 -0.96 -15.66 3.82
N ALA A 176 -1.73 -16.26 2.91
CA ALA A 176 -2.89 -17.07 3.26
C ALA A 176 -2.50 -18.32 4.08
N VAL A 177 -1.44 -19.03 3.67
CA VAL A 177 -0.91 -20.19 4.42
C VAL A 177 -0.42 -19.77 5.80
N SER A 178 0.36 -18.71 5.89
CA SER A 178 0.88 -18.20 7.18
C SER A 178 -0.26 -17.86 8.14
N TYR A 179 -1.32 -17.23 7.64
CA TYR A 179 -2.46 -16.85 8.47
C TYR A 179 -3.29 -18.06 8.94
N THR A 180 -3.50 -19.06 8.07
CA THR A 180 -4.20 -20.30 8.48
C THR A 180 -3.44 -21.04 9.58
N HIS A 181 -2.11 -21.11 9.49
CA HIS A 181 -1.28 -21.72 10.54
C HIS A 181 -1.29 -20.93 11.86
N LEU A 182 -1.21 -19.60 11.80
CA LEU A 182 -1.26 -18.75 12.99
C LEU A 182 -2.61 -18.80 13.71
N ARG A 183 -3.69 -19.10 13.01
CA ARG A 183 -5.03 -19.20 13.59
C ARG A 183 -5.32 -20.56 14.21
N ALA A 184 -4.55 -21.59 13.85
CA ALA A 184 -4.67 -22.95 14.40
C ALA A 184 -4.00 -23.11 15.78
N HIS A 185 -3.44 -22.03 16.33
CA HIS A 185 -2.86 -21.94 17.66
C HIS A 185 -3.53 -20.82 18.46
#